data_37ee78e7c609cef31b6155716abc01fd
#
_entry.id   37ee78e7c609cef31b6155716abc01fd
#
_cell.length_a   1.000
_cell.length_b   1.000
_cell.length_c   1.000
_cell.angle_alpha   90.00
_cell.angle_beta   90.00
_cell.angle_gamma   90.00
#
_symmetry.space_group_name_H-M   'P 1'
#
loop_
_entity.id
_entity.type
_entity.pdbx_description
1 polymer ?
#
loop_
_entity_poly.entity_id
_entity_poly.type
_entity_poly.pdbx_seq_one_letter_code
_entity_poly.pdbx_strand_id
1 'polypeptide(L)'
;MQLKRQYEFNSWFILDHLIYACKSWSNELTSSNLNKWTSNYTLDKNTSKTVAIVMAGNIPLVGFHDFISALISGHKVLVKQSHNDKYLLPLLAKYLEFIAPEFKDYIRFTEEKLEGFDAVIATGSNNTARYFDYYFGKYPNIIRNSRNSVAVLTGSETSNELTLLGDDIFRYFGLGCRSVSKLYVP
;
A
#
# COMPACT_ATOMS: atom_id res chain seq x y z
N MET A 1 -15.80 -1.04 15.09
CA MET A 1 -15.22 -2.19 15.82
C MET A 1 -13.86 -2.61 15.25
N GLN A 2 -13.66 -2.82 13.96
CA GLN A 2 -12.40 -3.31 13.38
C GLN A 2 -11.23 -2.29 13.41
N LEU A 3 -11.49 -0.99 13.19
CA LEU A 3 -10.49 0.06 13.34
C LEU A 3 -9.92 0.11 14.77
N LYS A 4 -10.79 -0.07 15.77
CA LYS A 4 -10.38 -0.14 17.18
C LYS A 4 -9.47 -1.35 17.45
N ARG A 5 -9.78 -2.52 16.88
CA ARG A 5 -8.91 -3.71 16.98
C ARG A 5 -7.53 -3.47 16.38
N GLN A 6 -7.44 -2.78 15.24
CA GLN A 6 -6.16 -2.46 14.62
C GLN A 6 -5.31 -1.56 15.53
N TYR A 7 -5.93 -0.58 16.18
CA TYR A 7 -5.26 0.28 17.17
C TYR A 7 -4.81 -0.51 18.40
N GLU A 8 -5.67 -1.38 18.95
CA GLU A 8 -5.34 -2.23 20.09
C GLU A 8 -4.17 -3.19 19.79
N PHE A 9 -4.07 -3.63 18.54
CA PHE A 9 -3.00 -4.50 18.06
C PHE A 9 -1.69 -3.73 17.80
N ASN A 10 -1.77 -2.57 17.20
CA ASN A 10 -0.64 -1.70 16.89
C ASN A 10 -0.97 -0.27 17.28
N SER A 11 -0.47 0.18 18.43
CA SER A 11 -0.73 1.53 18.97
C SER A 11 -0.17 2.69 18.13
N TRP A 12 0.74 2.42 17.19
CA TRP A 12 1.19 3.41 16.20
C TRP A 12 0.10 3.74 15.16
N PHE A 13 -0.88 2.86 15.02
CA PHE A 13 -2.01 3.05 14.11
C PHE A 13 -3.17 3.74 14.83
N ILE A 14 -2.94 4.97 15.28
CA ILE A 14 -3.98 5.76 15.96
C ILE A 14 -5.22 5.93 15.07
N LEU A 15 -6.37 6.11 15.71
CA LEU A 15 -7.66 6.15 15.01
C LEU A 15 -7.71 7.20 13.90
N ASP A 16 -7.13 8.37 14.14
CA ASP A 16 -7.08 9.46 13.14
C ASP A 16 -6.31 9.04 11.89
N HIS A 17 -5.18 8.35 12.05
CA HIS A 17 -4.40 7.84 10.92
C HIS A 17 -5.14 6.73 10.15
N LEU A 18 -5.85 5.86 10.86
CA LEU A 18 -6.68 4.81 10.24
C LEU A 18 -7.83 5.43 9.43
N ILE A 19 -8.53 6.40 10.00
CA ILE A 19 -9.62 7.12 9.31
C ILE A 19 -9.08 7.89 8.12
N TYR A 20 -7.95 8.57 8.28
CA TYR A 20 -7.32 9.32 7.20
C TYR A 20 -6.96 8.42 6.02
N ALA A 21 -6.30 7.28 6.27
CA ALA A 21 -5.95 6.31 5.23
C ALA A 21 -7.19 5.81 4.49
N CYS A 22 -8.25 5.42 5.21
CA CYS A 22 -9.50 4.97 4.60
C CYS A 22 -10.18 6.07 3.77
N LYS A 23 -10.25 7.31 4.27
CA LYS A 23 -10.84 8.45 3.55
C LYS A 23 -10.04 8.79 2.29
N SER A 24 -8.71 8.81 2.38
CA SER A 24 -7.85 9.07 1.22
C SER A 24 -8.10 8.05 0.11
N TRP A 25 -8.14 6.76 0.44
CA TRP A 25 -8.47 5.73 -0.54
C TRP A 25 -9.88 5.83 -1.08
N SER A 26 -10.86 6.16 -0.25
CA SER A 26 -12.26 6.37 -0.69
C SER A 26 -12.37 7.51 -1.71
N ASN A 27 -11.61 8.60 -1.53
CA ASN A 27 -11.58 9.71 -2.46
C ASN A 27 -10.90 9.36 -3.79
N GLU A 28 -9.87 8.52 -3.76
CA GLU A 28 -9.14 8.09 -4.96
C GLU A 28 -9.90 7.03 -5.77
N LEU A 29 -10.64 6.14 -5.11
CA LEU A 29 -11.33 5.00 -5.76
C LEU A 29 -12.72 5.38 -6.30
N THR A 30 -12.87 6.56 -6.86
CA THR A 30 -14.08 6.93 -7.60
C THR A 30 -14.07 6.33 -9.00
N SER A 31 -15.25 6.08 -9.59
CA SER A 31 -15.35 5.56 -10.97
C SER A 31 -14.60 6.45 -11.96
N SER A 32 -14.66 7.79 -11.79
CA SER A 32 -13.93 8.74 -12.65
C SER A 32 -12.43 8.55 -12.56
N ASN A 33 -11.87 8.48 -11.34
CA ASN A 33 -10.44 8.31 -11.13
C ASN A 33 -9.95 6.94 -11.62
N LEU A 34 -10.72 5.87 -11.37
CA LEU A 34 -10.40 4.53 -11.85
C LEU A 34 -10.38 4.46 -13.37
N ASN A 35 -11.37 5.04 -14.05
CA ASN A 35 -11.42 5.11 -15.51
C ASN A 35 -10.22 5.89 -16.06
N LYS A 36 -9.89 7.03 -15.47
CA LYS A 36 -8.72 7.83 -15.85
C LYS A 36 -7.42 7.07 -15.64
N TRP A 37 -7.28 6.36 -14.52
CA TRP A 37 -6.09 5.58 -14.22
C TRP A 37 -5.90 4.43 -15.21
N THR A 38 -6.97 3.70 -15.52
CA THR A 38 -6.89 2.51 -16.38
C THR A 38 -6.90 2.83 -17.88
N SER A 39 -7.30 4.04 -18.30
CA SER A 39 -7.48 4.41 -19.71
C SER A 39 -6.24 4.26 -20.60
N ASN A 40 -5.05 4.34 -20.01
CA ASN A 40 -3.78 4.21 -20.72
C ASN A 40 -3.24 2.78 -20.80
N TYR A 41 -3.98 1.81 -20.25
CA TYR A 41 -3.55 0.41 -20.19
C TYR A 41 -4.51 -0.50 -20.96
N THR A 42 -3.96 -1.42 -21.73
CA THR A 42 -4.73 -2.52 -22.30
C THR A 42 -4.83 -3.62 -21.26
N LEU A 43 -6.00 -3.75 -20.65
CA LEU A 43 -6.26 -4.76 -19.64
C LEU A 43 -6.80 -6.03 -20.30
N ASP A 44 -5.94 -7.05 -20.45
CA ASP A 44 -6.34 -8.35 -21.02
C ASP A 44 -6.82 -9.29 -19.91
N LYS A 45 -8.11 -9.60 -19.94
CA LYS A 45 -8.75 -10.53 -18.98
C LYS A 45 -8.32 -11.99 -19.16
N ASN A 46 -7.74 -12.34 -20.31
CA ASN A 46 -7.42 -13.74 -20.64
C ASN A 46 -6.07 -14.21 -20.10
N THR A 47 -5.25 -13.30 -19.58
CA THR A 47 -3.89 -13.61 -19.09
C THR A 47 -3.74 -13.42 -17.59
N SER A 48 -4.77 -13.78 -16.82
CA SER A 48 -4.71 -13.66 -15.35
C SER A 48 -3.51 -14.44 -14.79
N LYS A 49 -2.68 -13.74 -14.02
CA LYS A 49 -1.50 -14.25 -13.31
C LYS A 49 -1.70 -14.14 -11.81
N THR A 50 -0.96 -14.92 -11.04
CA THR A 50 -0.91 -14.75 -9.59
C THR A 50 0.26 -13.85 -9.22
N VAL A 51 -0.05 -12.70 -8.63
CA VAL A 51 0.95 -11.74 -8.12
C VAL A 51 1.09 -11.93 -6.61
N ALA A 52 2.27 -12.34 -6.17
CA ALA A 52 2.59 -12.34 -4.74
C ALA A 52 2.87 -10.91 -4.28
N ILE A 53 2.30 -10.50 -3.14
CA ILE A 53 2.50 -9.16 -2.57
C ILE A 53 3.01 -9.31 -1.14
N VAL A 54 4.28 -8.93 -0.91
CA VAL A 54 4.85 -8.82 0.43
C VAL A 54 4.73 -7.38 0.90
N MET A 55 3.92 -7.17 1.93
CA MET A 55 3.55 -5.83 2.38
C MET A 55 4.42 -5.38 3.55
N ALA A 56 4.84 -4.13 3.53
CA ALA A 56 5.30 -3.41 4.71
C ALA A 56 4.09 -3.13 5.65
N GLY A 57 4.36 -2.72 6.87
CA GLY A 57 3.33 -2.39 7.87
C GLY A 57 3.73 -1.20 8.74
N ASN A 58 4.43 -0.24 8.15
CA ASN A 58 4.87 0.98 8.82
C ASN A 58 3.75 2.02 8.96
N ILE A 59 2.79 2.03 8.04
CA ILE A 59 1.59 2.88 8.08
C ILE A 59 0.35 2.07 7.67
N PRO A 60 -0.86 2.50 8.07
CA PRO A 60 -2.09 1.80 7.70
C PRO A 60 -2.28 1.69 6.19
N LEU A 61 -2.66 0.50 5.71
CA LEU A 61 -2.95 0.23 4.29
C LEU A 61 -1.81 0.58 3.32
N VAL A 62 -0.55 0.53 3.76
CA VAL A 62 0.61 0.87 2.91
C VAL A 62 0.72 0.00 1.66
N GLY A 63 0.31 -1.26 1.73
CA GLY A 63 0.31 -2.21 0.60
C GLY A 63 -0.97 -2.18 -0.24
N PHE A 64 -1.96 -1.35 0.09
CA PHE A 64 -3.25 -1.34 -0.59
C PHE A 64 -3.15 -0.92 -2.06
N HIS A 65 -2.22 0.00 -2.38
CA HIS A 65 -1.98 0.39 -3.78
C HIS A 65 -1.58 -0.82 -4.65
N ASP A 66 -0.66 -1.64 -4.18
CA ASP A 66 -0.20 -2.82 -4.94
C ASP A 66 -1.30 -3.86 -5.06
N PHE A 67 -2.07 -4.05 -3.99
CA PHE A 67 -3.21 -4.94 -3.95
C PHE A 67 -4.28 -4.56 -4.99
N ILE A 68 -4.72 -3.29 -4.99
CA ILE A 68 -5.76 -2.84 -5.91
C ILE A 68 -5.24 -2.77 -7.35
N SER A 69 -3.96 -2.41 -7.56
CA SER A 69 -3.34 -2.38 -8.90
C SER A 69 -3.34 -3.75 -9.56
N ALA A 70 -2.95 -4.79 -8.81
CA ALA A 70 -2.95 -6.16 -9.32
C ALA A 70 -4.37 -6.65 -9.64
N LEU A 71 -5.36 -6.36 -8.78
CA LEU A 71 -6.76 -6.75 -9.01
C LEU A 71 -7.38 -6.03 -10.20
N ILE A 72 -7.20 -4.71 -10.33
CA ILE A 72 -7.71 -3.92 -11.47
C ILE A 72 -7.09 -4.39 -12.78
N SER A 73 -5.83 -4.84 -12.74
CA SER A 73 -5.16 -5.42 -13.92
C SER A 73 -5.62 -6.84 -14.26
N GLY A 74 -6.63 -7.39 -13.57
CA GLY A 74 -7.18 -8.72 -13.82
C GLY A 74 -6.37 -9.88 -13.23
N HIS A 75 -5.44 -9.59 -12.32
CA HIS A 75 -4.56 -10.59 -11.71
C HIS A 75 -5.08 -11.05 -10.35
N LYS A 76 -4.76 -12.29 -10.00
CA LYS A 76 -4.96 -12.84 -8.66
C LYS A 76 -3.87 -12.33 -7.73
N VAL A 77 -4.19 -12.15 -6.45
CA VAL A 77 -3.24 -11.70 -5.45
C VAL A 77 -3.02 -12.76 -4.37
N LEU A 78 -1.74 -13.05 -4.09
CA LEU A 78 -1.32 -13.84 -2.95
C LEU A 78 -0.60 -12.91 -1.97
N VAL A 79 -1.28 -12.55 -0.89
CA VAL A 79 -0.85 -11.48 0.01
C VAL A 79 -0.18 -12.04 1.25
N LYS A 80 1.05 -11.62 1.50
CA LYS A 80 1.75 -11.79 2.78
C LYS A 80 1.83 -10.45 3.48
N GLN A 81 0.97 -10.29 4.49
CA GLN A 81 0.90 -9.06 5.26
C GLN A 81 2.08 -8.90 6.21
N SER A 82 2.37 -7.65 6.57
CA SER A 82 3.18 -7.37 7.74
C SER A 82 2.46 -7.79 9.01
N HIS A 83 3.23 -8.25 10.00
CA HIS A 83 2.72 -8.50 11.33
C HIS A 83 2.03 -7.28 11.96
N ASN A 84 2.47 -6.09 11.60
CA ASN A 84 1.96 -4.83 12.17
C ASN A 84 0.65 -4.32 11.55
N ASP A 85 0.20 -4.85 10.38
CA ASP A 85 -1.04 -4.44 9.69
C ASP A 85 -1.82 -5.67 9.21
N LYS A 86 -2.53 -6.34 10.13
CA LYS A 86 -3.20 -7.61 9.86
C LYS A 86 -4.71 -7.54 9.68
N TYR A 87 -5.36 -6.44 10.07
CA TYR A 87 -6.82 -6.46 10.21
C TYR A 87 -7.57 -5.67 9.12
N LEU A 88 -7.00 -4.54 8.68
CA LEU A 88 -7.71 -3.64 7.76
C LEU A 88 -7.88 -4.22 6.38
N LEU A 89 -6.80 -4.66 5.76
CA LEU A 89 -6.87 -5.18 4.39
C LEU A 89 -7.72 -6.45 4.27
N PRO A 90 -7.64 -7.46 5.16
CA PRO A 90 -8.56 -8.59 5.12
C PRO A 90 -10.03 -8.22 5.31
N LEU A 91 -10.32 -7.17 6.09
CA LEU A 91 -11.68 -6.67 6.22
C LEU A 91 -12.18 -6.08 4.90
N LEU A 92 -11.37 -5.25 4.24
CA LEU A 92 -11.71 -4.67 2.94
C LEU A 92 -11.86 -5.74 1.86
N ALA A 93 -10.98 -6.75 1.85
CA ALA A 93 -11.07 -7.89 0.94
C ALA A 93 -12.37 -8.67 1.14
N LYS A 94 -12.73 -9.00 2.38
CA LYS A 94 -14.01 -9.67 2.70
C LYS A 94 -15.23 -8.84 2.29
N TYR A 95 -15.16 -7.53 2.45
CA TYR A 95 -16.24 -6.66 2.00
C TYR A 95 -16.34 -6.64 0.47
N LEU A 96 -15.19 -6.60 -0.23
CA LEU A 96 -15.15 -6.70 -1.69
C LEU A 96 -15.74 -8.03 -2.18
N GLU A 97 -15.36 -9.15 -1.56
CA GLU A 97 -15.92 -10.48 -1.87
C GLU A 97 -17.41 -10.59 -1.56
N PHE A 98 -17.92 -9.82 -0.59
CA PHE A 98 -19.35 -9.78 -0.27
C PHE A 98 -20.16 -9.05 -1.35
N ILE A 99 -19.65 -7.90 -1.85
CA ILE A 99 -20.35 -7.12 -2.89
C ILE A 99 -20.11 -7.63 -4.30
N ALA A 100 -18.99 -8.33 -4.54
CA ALA A 100 -18.57 -8.90 -5.81
C ALA A 100 -17.96 -10.30 -5.58
N PRO A 101 -18.81 -11.35 -5.50
CA PRO A 101 -18.38 -12.70 -5.11
C PRO A 101 -17.33 -13.34 -6.01
N GLU A 102 -17.17 -12.85 -7.24
CA GLU A 102 -16.14 -13.28 -8.18
C GLU A 102 -14.71 -13.03 -7.67
N PHE A 103 -14.51 -12.12 -6.73
CA PHE A 103 -13.18 -11.86 -6.14
C PHE A 103 -12.72 -12.93 -5.16
N LYS A 104 -13.56 -13.87 -4.73
CA LYS A 104 -13.18 -14.98 -3.83
C LYS A 104 -12.04 -15.82 -4.38
N ASP A 105 -11.99 -16.01 -5.70
CA ASP A 105 -10.93 -16.79 -6.36
C ASP A 105 -9.71 -15.94 -6.73
N TYR A 106 -9.76 -14.63 -6.50
CA TYR A 106 -8.71 -13.68 -6.82
C TYR A 106 -7.86 -13.26 -5.63
N ILE A 107 -8.36 -13.41 -4.40
CA ILE A 107 -7.71 -12.89 -3.21
C ILE A 107 -7.36 -14.01 -2.25
N ARG A 108 -6.08 -14.16 -1.94
CA ARG A 108 -5.59 -15.12 -0.95
C ARG A 108 -4.58 -14.47 -0.02
N PHE A 109 -4.78 -14.64 1.27
CA PHE A 109 -3.82 -14.24 2.31
C PHE A 109 -3.05 -15.45 2.81
N THR A 110 -1.77 -15.27 3.15
CA THR A 110 -0.94 -16.32 3.74
C THR A 110 0.04 -15.77 4.77
N GLU A 111 0.30 -16.53 5.80
CA GLU A 111 1.41 -16.31 6.74
C GLU A 111 2.60 -17.23 6.42
N GLU A 112 2.39 -18.23 5.58
CA GLU A 112 3.38 -19.22 5.19
C GLU A 112 4.32 -18.71 4.10
N LYS A 113 5.22 -19.59 3.64
CA LYS A 113 6.06 -19.33 2.49
C LYS A 113 5.24 -19.10 1.24
N LEU A 114 5.63 -18.09 0.45
CA LEU A 114 4.97 -17.79 -0.82
C LEU A 114 5.33 -18.85 -1.87
N GLU A 115 4.30 -19.47 -2.44
CA GLU A 115 4.44 -20.49 -3.49
C GLU A 115 3.29 -20.36 -4.50
N GLY A 116 3.53 -20.79 -5.74
CA GLY A 116 2.49 -20.79 -6.78
C GLY A 116 2.13 -19.39 -7.29
N PHE A 117 3.11 -18.52 -7.47
CA PHE A 117 2.95 -17.19 -8.04
C PHE A 117 3.79 -17.01 -9.31
N ASP A 118 3.37 -16.09 -10.17
CA ASP A 118 4.03 -15.78 -11.45
C ASP A 118 4.91 -14.53 -11.37
N ALA A 119 4.55 -13.58 -10.52
CA ALA A 119 5.27 -12.32 -10.30
C ALA A 119 5.19 -11.90 -8.84
N VAL A 120 6.05 -10.97 -8.41
CA VAL A 120 6.07 -10.51 -7.03
C VAL A 120 6.26 -9.00 -6.93
N ILE A 121 5.51 -8.40 -6.00
CA ILE A 121 5.73 -7.04 -5.53
C ILE A 121 6.11 -7.14 -4.05
N ALA A 122 7.32 -6.70 -3.69
CA ALA A 122 7.79 -6.80 -2.31
C ALA A 122 8.29 -5.45 -1.80
N THR A 123 7.81 -5.06 -0.63
CA THR A 123 8.19 -3.79 0.02
C THR A 123 8.77 -4.09 1.39
N GLY A 124 9.97 -3.59 1.65
CA GLY A 124 10.66 -3.81 2.92
C GLY A 124 11.77 -2.80 3.21
N SER A 125 12.50 -3.01 4.29
CA SER A 125 13.69 -2.24 4.61
C SER A 125 14.83 -2.54 3.61
N ASN A 126 15.86 -1.70 3.59
CA ASN A 126 17.05 -1.95 2.76
C ASN A 126 17.69 -3.31 3.04
N ASN A 127 17.67 -3.74 4.29
CA ASN A 127 18.19 -5.05 4.67
C ASN A 127 17.29 -6.18 4.16
N THR A 128 15.98 -6.04 4.28
CA THR A 128 15.00 -7.03 3.81
C THR A 128 15.00 -7.14 2.28
N ALA A 129 15.23 -6.05 1.57
CA ALA A 129 15.25 -6.03 0.10
C ALA A 129 16.34 -6.95 -0.47
N ARG A 130 17.51 -7.05 0.18
CA ARG A 130 18.57 -8.00 -0.23
C ARG A 130 18.10 -9.46 -0.22
N TYR A 131 17.27 -9.81 0.77
CA TYR A 131 16.65 -11.14 0.82
C TYR A 131 15.60 -11.31 -0.26
N PHE A 132 14.84 -10.25 -0.56
CA PHE A 132 13.86 -10.27 -1.64
C PHE A 132 14.54 -10.46 -3.01
N ASP A 133 15.63 -9.75 -3.27
CA ASP A 133 16.43 -9.93 -4.49
C ASP A 133 16.92 -11.38 -4.63
N TYR A 134 17.40 -11.97 -3.54
CA TYR A 134 17.86 -13.36 -3.54
C TYR A 134 16.72 -14.36 -3.81
N TYR A 135 15.58 -14.22 -3.13
CA TYR A 135 14.48 -15.18 -3.24
C TYR A 135 13.60 -14.96 -4.47
N PHE A 136 13.41 -13.73 -4.88
CA PHE A 136 12.44 -13.34 -5.91
C PHE A 136 13.07 -12.86 -7.22
N GLY A 137 14.38 -12.65 -7.27
CA GLY A 137 15.08 -12.11 -8.45
C GLY A 137 14.90 -12.93 -9.73
N LYS A 138 14.55 -14.22 -9.62
CA LYS A 138 14.27 -15.11 -10.76
C LYS A 138 12.85 -14.95 -11.35
N TYR A 139 11.96 -14.22 -10.66
CA TYR A 139 10.61 -13.95 -11.13
C TYR A 139 10.52 -12.50 -11.64
N PRO A 140 9.56 -12.17 -12.52
CA PRO A 140 9.17 -10.78 -12.73
C PRO A 140 8.85 -10.14 -11.38
N ASN A 141 9.55 -9.04 -11.05
CA ASN A 141 9.43 -8.47 -9.71
C ASN A 141 9.50 -6.95 -9.67
N ILE A 142 8.91 -6.38 -8.62
CA ILE A 142 9.07 -4.99 -8.18
C ILE A 142 9.48 -5.04 -6.71
N ILE A 143 10.76 -4.80 -6.44
CA ILE A 143 11.30 -4.77 -5.09
C ILE A 143 11.51 -3.32 -4.68
N ARG A 144 10.86 -2.91 -3.58
CA ARG A 144 10.94 -1.55 -3.05
C ARG A 144 11.66 -1.53 -1.71
N ASN A 145 12.69 -0.70 -1.65
CA ASN A 145 13.50 -0.46 -0.45
C ASN A 145 12.92 0.70 0.37
N SER A 146 13.51 0.94 1.53
CA SER A 146 13.24 2.14 2.33
C SER A 146 13.54 3.40 1.53
N ARG A 147 12.64 4.35 1.62
CA ARG A 147 12.73 5.67 0.97
C ARG A 147 11.94 6.69 1.77
N ASN A 148 12.25 7.94 1.54
CA ASN A 148 11.57 9.10 2.06
C ASN A 148 11.58 10.21 1.02
N SER A 149 10.99 11.35 1.31
CA SER A 149 11.04 12.51 0.45
C SER A 149 11.80 13.68 1.08
N VAL A 150 12.03 14.69 0.28
CA VAL A 150 12.60 15.98 0.69
C VAL A 150 11.65 17.10 0.26
N ALA A 151 11.68 18.21 0.98
CA ALA A 151 11.03 19.45 0.55
C ALA A 151 12.07 20.54 0.32
N VAL A 152 11.84 21.32 -0.73
CA VAL A 152 12.66 22.49 -1.07
C VAL A 152 11.79 23.72 -0.86
N LEU A 153 12.20 24.57 0.07
CA LEU A 153 11.51 25.82 0.40
C LEU A 153 12.21 26.98 -0.33
N THR A 154 11.41 27.92 -0.79
CA THR A 154 11.87 29.10 -1.51
C THR A 154 12.01 30.34 -0.62
N GLY A 155 11.42 30.27 0.60
CA GLY A 155 11.32 31.36 1.55
C GLY A 155 10.08 32.26 1.32
N SER A 156 9.23 31.92 0.35
CA SER A 156 8.00 32.66 0.04
C SER A 156 6.72 31.88 0.34
N GLU A 157 6.86 30.76 1.05
CA GLU A 157 5.72 29.90 1.40
C GLU A 157 4.74 30.59 2.32
N THR A 158 3.46 30.42 2.04
CA THR A 158 2.37 30.89 2.89
C THR A 158 2.26 30.07 4.17
N SER A 159 1.63 30.60 5.20
CA SER A 159 1.35 29.85 6.44
C SER A 159 0.55 28.56 6.19
N ASN A 160 -0.33 28.55 5.18
CA ASN A 160 -1.09 27.37 4.81
C ASN A 160 -0.20 26.29 4.19
N GLU A 161 0.71 26.66 3.28
CA GLU A 161 1.67 25.72 2.67
C GLU A 161 2.61 25.11 3.72
N LEU A 162 3.08 25.91 4.68
CA LEU A 162 3.88 25.42 5.80
C LEU A 162 3.09 24.47 6.71
N THR A 163 1.78 24.72 6.92
CA THR A 163 0.92 23.80 7.67
C THR A 163 0.76 22.46 6.94
N LEU A 164 0.53 22.49 5.63
CA LEU A 164 0.44 21.29 4.80
C LEU A 164 1.77 20.51 4.75
N LEU A 165 2.90 21.23 4.70
CA LEU A 165 4.22 20.60 4.82
C LEU A 165 4.40 19.93 6.19
N GLY A 166 3.87 20.53 7.26
CA GLY A 166 3.83 19.91 8.59
C GLY A 166 3.10 18.55 8.56
N ASP A 167 2.01 18.46 7.83
CA ASP A 167 1.30 17.19 7.62
C ASP A 167 2.18 16.17 6.85
N ASP A 168 2.89 16.58 5.82
CA ASP A 168 3.78 15.70 5.06
C ASP A 168 4.98 15.18 5.88
N ILE A 169 5.41 15.93 6.89
CA ILE A 169 6.47 15.56 7.80
C ILE A 169 5.95 14.61 8.90
N PHE A 170 4.87 15.01 9.59
CA PHE A 170 4.49 14.42 10.87
C PHE A 170 3.37 13.39 10.78
N ARG A 171 2.59 13.38 9.71
CA ARG A 171 1.54 12.37 9.52
C ARG A 171 2.15 10.97 9.57
N TYR A 172 1.44 10.05 10.23
CA TYR A 172 1.94 8.72 10.55
C TYR A 172 3.28 8.73 11.33
N PHE A 173 3.54 9.78 12.12
CA PHE A 173 4.77 9.96 12.89
C PHE A 173 6.04 9.93 12.01
N GLY A 174 5.94 10.39 10.77
CA GLY A 174 7.04 10.36 9.81
C GLY A 174 7.41 8.96 9.28
N LEU A 175 6.62 7.93 9.58
CA LEU A 175 6.92 6.54 9.21
C LEU A 175 6.54 6.20 7.75
N GLY A 176 5.87 7.10 7.05
CA GLY A 176 5.50 6.89 5.65
C GLY A 176 6.71 6.91 4.71
N CYS A 177 6.70 6.05 3.71
CA CYS A 177 7.77 6.02 2.69
C CYS A 177 7.82 7.27 1.79
N ARG A 178 6.89 8.18 1.95
CA ARG A 178 6.83 9.49 1.29
C ARG A 178 6.85 10.66 2.28
N SER A 179 7.01 10.39 3.57
CA SER A 179 7.17 11.44 4.57
C SER A 179 8.42 12.25 4.29
N VAL A 180 8.31 13.56 4.43
CA VAL A 180 9.43 14.47 4.25
C VAL A 180 10.38 14.32 5.44
N SER A 181 11.62 13.94 5.17
CA SER A 181 12.66 13.73 6.20
C SER A 181 13.79 14.75 6.14
N LYS A 182 13.80 15.59 5.12
CA LYS A 182 14.82 16.63 4.95
C LYS A 182 14.21 17.86 4.29
N LEU A 183 14.57 19.04 4.83
CA LEU A 183 14.20 20.33 4.26
C LEU A 183 15.45 20.99 3.68
N TYR A 184 15.31 21.56 2.48
CA TYR A 184 16.26 22.53 1.94
C TYR A 184 15.59 23.90 2.07
N VAL A 185 16.25 24.80 2.77
CA VAL A 185 15.78 26.16 3.05
C VAL A 185 16.73 27.17 2.42
N PRO A 186 16.26 28.38 2.07
CA PRO A 186 17.10 29.46 1.54
C PRO A 186 18.22 29.86 2.49
#